data_dbb101ac84a8ba0d58c8a9fd8a2c737e
#
_entry.id   dbb101ac84a8ba0d58c8a9fd8a2c737e
#
_cell.length_a   1.000
_cell.length_b   1.000
_cell.length_c   1.000
_cell.angle_alpha   90.00
_cell.angle_beta   90.00
_cell.angle_gamma   90.00
#
_symmetry.space_group_name_H-M   'P 1'
#
loop_
_entity.id
_entity.type
_entity.pdbx_description
1 polymer ?
#
loop_
_entity_poly.entity_id
_entity_poly.type
_entity_poly.pdbx_seq_one_letter_code
_entity_poly.pdbx_strand_id
1 'polypeptide(L)'
;QGKRNETLFSLIEANVRVPVKVFGDIRAQLAACNIAERQFLELVDEHGVDIMSQFLVDFVDYTERVTKAALLELPDGEWSFEDWIDDDGVDVGQPIRLCVKFNKKGDRLFADWTGTSEQVKGAINNTLSFTKAATYCGVKCILPSDIPANEGFFRCVEVKAPPGTIANGVLP
;
A
#
# COMPACT_ATOMS: atom_id res chain seq x y z
N GLN A 1 9.20 8.92 26.53
CA GLN A 1 8.90 8.10 25.35
C GLN A 1 8.26 6.77 25.79
N GLY A 2 7.38 6.18 24.97
CA GLY A 2 6.74 4.89 25.26
C GLY A 2 5.55 4.91 26.23
N LYS A 3 5.14 6.06 26.73
CA LYS A 3 3.92 6.18 27.55
C LYS A 3 2.70 6.47 26.68
N ARG A 4 1.62 5.75 26.94
CA ARG A 4 0.34 5.96 26.29
C ARG A 4 -0.17 7.38 26.55
N ASN A 5 -0.58 8.06 25.48
CA ASN A 5 -1.27 9.35 25.58
C ASN A 5 -2.78 9.11 25.72
N GLU A 6 -3.30 9.18 26.93
CA GLU A 6 -4.70 8.87 27.21
C GLU A 6 -5.67 9.80 26.48
N THR A 7 -5.33 11.09 26.34
CA THR A 7 -6.15 12.06 25.60
C THR A 7 -6.29 11.65 24.12
N LEU A 8 -5.18 11.27 23.49
CA LEU A 8 -5.22 10.79 22.09
C LEU A 8 -6.08 9.53 21.94
N PHE A 9 -5.94 8.57 22.87
CA PHE A 9 -6.74 7.36 22.82
C PHE A 9 -8.23 7.63 23.04
N SER A 10 -8.59 8.55 23.96
CA SER A 10 -10.00 8.95 24.15
C SER A 10 -10.55 9.66 22.92
N LEU A 11 -9.77 10.48 22.22
CA LEU A 11 -10.16 11.10 20.96
C LEU A 11 -10.41 10.05 19.86
N ILE A 12 -9.52 9.08 19.73
CA ILE A 12 -9.70 7.97 18.77
C ILE A 12 -10.98 7.21 19.11
N GLU A 13 -11.17 6.82 20.38
CA GLU A 13 -12.34 6.06 20.85
C GLU A 13 -13.66 6.75 20.50
N ALA A 14 -13.71 8.08 20.69
CA ALA A 14 -14.90 8.88 20.39
C ALA A 14 -15.18 9.07 18.88
N ASN A 15 -14.19 8.82 18.02
CA ASN A 15 -14.29 9.11 16.58
C ASN A 15 -14.22 7.88 15.68
N VAL A 16 -14.13 6.66 16.23
CA VAL A 16 -14.09 5.43 15.44
C VAL A 16 -15.34 4.58 15.66
N ARG A 17 -15.76 3.90 14.60
CA ARG A 17 -17.00 3.10 14.61
C ARG A 17 -16.91 1.85 15.48
N VAL A 18 -15.74 1.20 15.55
CA VAL A 18 -15.52 -0.05 16.31
C VAL A 18 -14.23 0.05 17.12
N PRO A 19 -14.24 0.79 18.25
CA PRO A 19 -13.04 1.11 19.03
C PRO A 19 -12.21 -0.12 19.43
N VAL A 20 -12.85 -1.19 19.84
CA VAL A 20 -12.18 -2.43 20.30
C VAL A 20 -11.27 -3.01 19.20
N LYS A 21 -11.75 -3.07 17.94
CA LYS A 21 -10.95 -3.56 16.80
C LYS A 21 -9.83 -2.59 16.45
N VAL A 22 -10.16 -1.29 16.32
CA VAL A 22 -9.18 -0.25 16.01
C VAL A 22 -8.05 -0.21 17.03
N PHE A 23 -8.36 -0.32 18.33
CA PHE A 23 -7.32 -0.40 19.37
C PHE A 23 -6.54 -1.71 19.33
N GLY A 24 -7.16 -2.81 18.92
CA GLY A 24 -6.45 -4.06 18.65
C GLY A 24 -5.38 -3.86 17.57
N ASP A 25 -5.75 -3.27 16.45
CA ASP A 25 -4.85 -3.00 15.33
C ASP A 25 -3.74 -2.02 15.70
N ILE A 26 -4.06 -0.91 16.40
CA ILE A 26 -3.05 0.05 16.89
C ILE A 26 -2.05 -0.62 17.84
N ARG A 27 -2.50 -1.47 18.75
CA ARG A 27 -1.61 -2.21 19.66
C ARG A 27 -0.73 -3.20 18.90
N ALA A 28 -1.27 -3.89 17.90
CA ALA A 28 -0.50 -4.79 17.04
C ALA A 28 0.59 -4.05 16.27
N GLN A 29 0.27 -2.88 15.71
CA GLN A 29 1.25 -2.01 15.02
C GLN A 29 2.36 -1.55 15.98
N LEU A 30 2.01 -1.10 17.18
CA LEU A 30 3.00 -0.69 18.20
C LEU A 30 3.88 -1.88 18.63
N ALA A 31 3.30 -3.06 18.82
CA ALA A 31 4.06 -4.27 19.13
C ALA A 31 5.02 -4.65 17.99
N ALA A 32 4.58 -4.57 16.73
CA ALA A 32 5.42 -4.81 15.56
C ALA A 32 6.60 -3.83 15.49
N CYS A 33 6.37 -2.53 15.72
CA CYS A 33 7.43 -1.53 15.77
C CYS A 33 8.46 -1.84 16.86
N ASN A 34 8.02 -2.18 18.08
CA ASN A 34 8.92 -2.51 19.19
C ASN A 34 9.75 -3.77 18.93
N ILE A 35 9.16 -4.77 18.30
CA ILE A 35 9.87 -6.01 17.92
C ILE A 35 10.90 -5.71 16.83
N ALA A 36 10.50 -4.96 15.80
CA ALA A 36 11.37 -4.60 14.70
C ALA A 36 12.56 -3.75 15.17
N GLU A 37 12.33 -2.76 16.04
CA GLU A 37 13.41 -1.94 16.64
C GLU A 37 14.43 -2.83 17.37
N ARG A 38 13.94 -3.72 18.26
CA ARG A 38 14.83 -4.60 19.02
C ARG A 38 15.64 -5.52 18.11
N GLN A 39 14.99 -6.20 17.17
CA GLN A 39 15.68 -7.12 16.26
C GLN A 39 16.67 -6.39 15.35
N PHE A 40 16.32 -5.18 14.89
CA PHE A 40 17.24 -4.38 14.09
C PHE A 40 18.47 -3.95 14.88
N LEU A 41 18.30 -3.54 16.15
CA LEU A 41 19.42 -3.18 17.03
C LEU A 41 20.31 -4.38 17.34
N GLU A 42 19.74 -5.56 17.53
CA GLU A 42 20.51 -6.83 17.68
C GLU A 42 21.41 -7.08 16.45
N LEU A 43 20.89 -6.88 15.22
CA LEU A 43 21.69 -6.99 13.99
C LEU A 43 22.76 -5.89 13.89
N VAL A 44 22.46 -4.67 14.31
CA VAL A 44 23.44 -3.59 14.34
C VAL A 44 24.56 -3.88 15.35
N ASP A 45 24.24 -4.44 16.51
CA ASP A 45 25.22 -4.83 17.52
C ASP A 45 26.12 -5.97 17.04
N GLU A 46 25.56 -6.91 16.24
CA GLU A 46 26.32 -8.04 15.68
C GLU A 46 27.22 -7.65 14.50
N HIS A 47 26.72 -6.81 13.60
CA HIS A 47 27.38 -6.52 12.32
C HIS A 47 27.96 -5.12 12.20
N GLY A 48 27.56 -4.20 13.06
CA GLY A 48 27.94 -2.80 13.01
C GLY A 48 27.05 -1.94 12.11
N VAL A 49 26.97 -0.65 12.46
CA VAL A 49 26.11 0.33 11.79
C VAL A 49 26.44 0.51 10.31
N ASP A 50 27.72 0.53 9.95
CA ASP A 50 28.15 0.78 8.56
C ASP A 50 27.76 -0.38 7.65
N ILE A 51 27.96 -1.62 8.11
CA ILE A 51 27.57 -2.82 7.36
C ILE A 51 26.05 -2.88 7.20
N MET A 52 25.30 -2.62 8.27
CA MET A 52 23.85 -2.63 8.20
C MET A 52 23.30 -1.53 7.28
N SER A 53 23.90 -0.34 7.30
CA SER A 53 23.51 0.76 6.40
C SER A 53 23.74 0.41 4.94
N GLN A 54 24.88 -0.19 4.61
CA GLN A 54 25.17 -0.64 3.25
C GLN A 54 24.24 -1.78 2.83
N PHE A 55 24.01 -2.76 3.71
CA PHE A 55 23.09 -3.87 3.46
C PHE A 55 21.69 -3.41 3.11
N LEU A 56 21.15 -2.40 3.80
CA LEU A 56 19.82 -1.86 3.51
C LEU A 56 19.72 -1.30 2.08
N VAL A 57 20.76 -0.58 1.63
CA VAL A 57 20.83 -0.05 0.26
C VAL A 57 20.91 -1.19 -0.74
N ASP A 58 21.87 -2.11 -0.53
CA ASP A 58 22.10 -3.25 -1.42
C ASP A 58 20.88 -4.16 -1.53
N PHE A 59 20.13 -4.33 -0.44
CA PHE A 59 18.92 -5.16 -0.41
C PHE A 59 17.78 -4.52 -1.21
N VAL A 60 17.61 -3.22 -1.15
CA VAL A 60 16.63 -2.49 -1.99
C VAL A 60 17.01 -2.59 -3.46
N ASP A 61 18.28 -2.39 -3.80
CA ASP A 61 18.77 -2.46 -5.17
C ASP A 61 18.73 -3.90 -5.73
N TYR A 62 18.99 -4.90 -4.87
CA TYR A 62 18.78 -6.31 -5.22
C TYR A 62 17.32 -6.56 -5.58
N THR A 63 16.39 -6.10 -4.74
CA THR A 63 14.96 -6.29 -4.97
C THR A 63 14.51 -5.61 -6.27
N GLU A 64 15.00 -4.41 -6.56
CA GLU A 64 14.72 -3.74 -7.84
C GLU A 64 15.20 -4.58 -9.03
N ARG A 65 16.44 -5.11 -8.97
CA ARG A 65 16.99 -5.95 -10.06
C ARG A 65 16.17 -7.21 -10.31
N VAL A 66 15.80 -7.95 -9.25
CA VAL A 66 15.02 -9.19 -9.42
C VAL A 66 13.59 -8.91 -9.86
N THR A 67 13.00 -7.80 -9.42
CA THR A 67 11.68 -7.36 -9.90
C THR A 67 11.71 -7.01 -11.39
N LYS A 68 12.70 -6.25 -11.83
CA LYS A 68 12.90 -5.91 -13.23
C LYS A 68 13.10 -7.16 -14.09
N ALA A 69 13.92 -8.11 -13.63
CA ALA A 69 14.12 -9.37 -14.34
C ALA A 69 12.81 -10.14 -14.49
N ALA A 70 12.01 -10.24 -13.42
CA ALA A 70 10.72 -10.91 -13.47
C ALA A 70 9.70 -10.19 -14.38
N LEU A 71 9.71 -8.86 -14.41
CA LEU A 71 8.86 -8.09 -15.32
C LEU A 71 9.25 -8.29 -16.80
N LEU A 72 10.54 -8.45 -17.10
CA LEU A 72 11.00 -8.71 -18.47
C LEU A 72 10.54 -10.07 -19.01
N GLU A 73 10.24 -11.04 -18.15
CA GLU A 73 9.67 -12.35 -18.56
C GLU A 73 8.19 -12.24 -18.95
N LEU A 74 7.51 -11.18 -18.56
CA LEU A 74 6.12 -10.94 -18.92
C LEU A 74 6.03 -10.21 -20.28
N PRO A 75 4.98 -10.47 -21.09
CA PRO A 75 4.80 -9.77 -22.35
C PRO A 75 4.53 -8.28 -22.12
N ASP A 76 5.03 -7.44 -23.02
CA ASP A 76 4.63 -6.03 -23.08
C ASP A 76 3.20 -5.92 -23.56
N GLY A 77 2.44 -4.97 -23.01
CA GLY A 77 1.05 -4.78 -23.38
C GLY A 77 0.30 -3.80 -22.51
N GLU A 78 -0.95 -3.62 -22.90
CA GLU A 78 -1.91 -2.80 -22.15
C GLU A 78 -3.14 -3.66 -21.83
N TRP A 79 -3.58 -3.58 -20.59
CA TRP A 79 -4.78 -4.25 -20.12
C TRP A 79 -5.64 -3.26 -19.35
N SER A 80 -6.94 -3.39 -19.48
CA SER A 80 -7.90 -2.62 -18.70
C SER A 80 -8.89 -3.54 -18.01
N PHE A 81 -9.27 -3.16 -16.81
CA PHE A 81 -10.29 -3.83 -16.05
C PHE A 81 -11.24 -2.80 -15.45
N GLU A 82 -12.50 -3.13 -15.39
CA GLU A 82 -13.50 -2.29 -14.75
C GLU A 82 -14.47 -3.19 -13.98
N ASP A 83 -14.90 -2.67 -12.83
CA ASP A 83 -15.86 -3.32 -11.96
C ASP A 83 -16.71 -2.27 -11.26
N TRP A 84 -17.78 -2.70 -10.62
CA TRP A 84 -18.76 -1.81 -10.02
C TRP A 84 -19.06 -2.25 -8.59
N ILE A 85 -19.12 -1.27 -7.69
CA ILE A 85 -19.69 -1.43 -6.36
C ILE A 85 -21.15 -0.99 -6.47
N ASP A 86 -22.08 -1.72 -5.85
CA ASP A 86 -23.51 -1.50 -6.00
C ASP A 86 -23.94 -0.09 -5.59
N ASP A 87 -23.46 0.38 -4.43
CA ASP A 87 -23.61 1.75 -3.93
C ASP A 87 -22.68 2.02 -2.73
N ASP A 88 -22.75 3.23 -2.16
CA ASP A 88 -21.93 3.65 -1.01
C ASP A 88 -22.62 3.44 0.36
N GLY A 89 -23.82 2.87 0.36
CA GLY A 89 -24.65 2.69 1.57
C GLY A 89 -25.36 3.98 2.05
N VAL A 90 -25.20 5.10 1.34
CA VAL A 90 -25.86 6.39 1.59
C VAL A 90 -26.74 6.75 0.39
N ASP A 91 -26.17 6.83 -0.79
CA ASP A 91 -26.88 7.06 -2.04
C ASP A 91 -27.20 5.71 -2.70
N VAL A 92 -28.21 5.01 -2.18
CA VAL A 92 -28.58 3.65 -2.55
C VAL A 92 -28.94 3.54 -4.04
N GLY A 93 -28.41 2.50 -4.70
CA GLY A 93 -28.70 2.22 -6.10
C GLY A 93 -27.95 3.14 -7.07
N GLN A 94 -26.91 3.82 -6.62
CA GLN A 94 -25.99 4.58 -7.45
C GLN A 94 -24.68 3.79 -7.63
N PRO A 95 -24.49 3.07 -8.74
CA PRO A 95 -23.31 2.24 -8.94
C PRO A 95 -22.03 3.08 -9.00
N ILE A 96 -20.97 2.56 -8.37
CA ILE A 96 -19.67 3.22 -8.27
C ILE A 96 -18.66 2.43 -9.11
N ARG A 97 -18.16 3.06 -10.15
CA ARG A 97 -17.21 2.45 -11.07
C ARG A 97 -15.80 2.44 -10.50
N LEU A 98 -15.16 1.29 -10.55
CA LEU A 98 -13.71 1.12 -10.39
C LEU A 98 -13.10 0.79 -11.75
N CYS A 99 -12.08 1.54 -12.15
CA CYS A 99 -11.43 1.35 -13.43
C CYS A 99 -9.91 1.44 -13.26
N VAL A 100 -9.19 0.48 -13.81
CA VAL A 100 -7.73 0.48 -13.83
C VAL A 100 -7.21 0.08 -15.20
N LYS A 101 -6.18 0.78 -15.66
CA LYS A 101 -5.41 0.43 -16.87
C LYS A 101 -3.99 0.10 -16.46
N PHE A 102 -3.52 -1.05 -16.86
CA PHE A 102 -2.12 -1.45 -16.72
C PHE A 102 -1.41 -1.28 -18.06
N ASN A 103 -0.26 -0.61 -18.05
CA ASN A 103 0.67 -0.56 -19.16
C ASN A 103 2.01 -1.16 -18.68
N LYS A 104 2.39 -2.28 -19.27
CA LYS A 104 3.66 -2.94 -19.00
C LYS A 104 4.58 -2.75 -20.20
N LYS A 105 5.75 -2.15 -19.98
CA LYS A 105 6.75 -1.93 -21.00
C LYS A 105 8.15 -2.16 -20.47
N GLY A 106 8.85 -3.12 -21.05
CA GLY A 106 10.18 -3.54 -20.60
C GLY A 106 10.17 -3.97 -19.13
N ASP A 107 10.95 -3.32 -18.30
CA ASP A 107 11.11 -3.61 -16.87
C ASP A 107 10.22 -2.77 -15.94
N ARG A 108 9.17 -2.13 -16.49
CA ARG A 108 8.27 -1.22 -15.77
C ARG A 108 6.82 -1.58 -15.95
N LEU A 109 6.04 -1.34 -14.90
CA LEU A 109 4.60 -1.45 -14.90
C LEU A 109 3.97 -0.14 -14.41
N PHE A 110 3.00 0.36 -15.16
CA PHE A 110 2.22 1.54 -14.81
C PHE A 110 0.76 1.16 -14.63
N ALA A 111 0.17 1.52 -13.50
CA ALA A 111 -1.24 1.33 -13.19
C ALA A 111 -1.93 2.69 -13.08
N ASP A 112 -2.86 2.97 -14.00
CA ASP A 112 -3.63 4.21 -14.04
C ASP A 112 -5.10 3.94 -13.66
N TRP A 113 -5.53 4.50 -12.55
CA TRP A 113 -6.91 4.43 -12.03
C TRP A 113 -7.80 5.57 -12.55
N THR A 114 -7.34 6.30 -13.58
CA THR A 114 -8.16 7.33 -14.24
C THR A 114 -9.42 6.71 -14.86
N GLY A 115 -10.59 7.30 -14.56
CA GLY A 115 -11.89 6.78 -14.96
C GLY A 115 -12.66 6.08 -13.84
N THR A 116 -12.04 5.89 -12.67
CA THR A 116 -12.72 5.52 -11.44
C THR A 116 -13.64 6.67 -10.97
N SER A 117 -14.81 6.35 -10.42
CA SER A 117 -15.80 7.31 -9.94
C SER A 117 -15.22 8.31 -8.95
N GLU A 118 -15.83 9.49 -8.88
CA GLU A 118 -15.55 10.49 -7.84
C GLU A 118 -15.78 9.91 -6.45
N GLN A 119 -15.16 10.53 -5.44
CA GLN A 119 -15.38 10.14 -4.05
C GLN A 119 -16.86 10.32 -3.66
N VAL A 120 -17.35 9.44 -2.81
CA VAL A 120 -18.74 9.33 -2.41
C VAL A 120 -18.94 9.77 -0.97
N LYS A 121 -20.18 9.93 -0.53
CA LYS A 121 -20.53 10.30 0.85
C LYS A 121 -20.31 9.17 1.84
N GLY A 122 -20.46 7.93 1.38
CA GLY A 122 -20.27 6.73 2.20
C GLY A 122 -18.81 6.51 2.60
N ALA A 123 -18.60 5.72 3.63
CA ALA A 123 -17.28 5.46 4.25
C ALA A 123 -16.45 4.42 3.48
N ILE A 124 -16.41 4.50 2.14
CA ILE A 124 -15.69 3.57 1.27
C ILE A 124 -14.62 4.25 0.40
N ASN A 125 -14.39 5.55 0.58
CA ASN A 125 -13.32 6.26 -0.09
C ASN A 125 -11.95 5.82 0.44
N ASN A 126 -11.02 5.59 -0.47
CA ASN A 126 -9.68 5.11 -0.14
C ASN A 126 -8.64 6.23 -0.25
N THR A 127 -7.58 6.12 0.52
CA THR A 127 -6.40 6.95 0.33
C THR A 127 -5.54 6.41 -0.82
N LEU A 128 -4.72 7.27 -1.42
CA LEU A 128 -3.75 6.85 -2.44
C LEU A 128 -2.83 5.71 -1.93
N SER A 129 -2.46 5.73 -0.65
CA SER A 129 -1.63 4.69 -0.04
C SER A 129 -2.31 3.33 -0.04
N PHE A 130 -3.62 3.27 0.21
CA PHE A 130 -4.39 2.04 0.12
C PHE A 130 -4.46 1.52 -1.31
N THR A 131 -4.76 2.39 -2.28
CA THR A 131 -4.81 2.05 -3.71
C THR A 131 -3.47 1.53 -4.22
N LYS A 132 -2.36 2.15 -3.81
CA LYS A 132 -1.01 1.65 -4.07
C LYS A 132 -0.81 0.26 -3.48
N ALA A 133 -1.14 0.06 -2.21
CA ALA A 133 -0.98 -1.23 -1.54
C ALA A 133 -1.79 -2.34 -2.22
N ALA A 134 -3.04 -2.06 -2.59
CA ALA A 134 -3.89 -3.01 -3.33
C ALA A 134 -3.30 -3.33 -4.71
N THR A 135 -2.81 -2.32 -5.44
CA THR A 135 -2.15 -2.51 -6.74
C THR A 135 -0.89 -3.36 -6.61
N TYR A 136 -0.02 -3.07 -5.63
CA TYR A 136 1.20 -3.85 -5.38
C TYR A 136 0.88 -5.29 -4.98
N CYS A 137 -0.16 -5.51 -4.18
CA CYS A 137 -0.63 -6.85 -3.84
C CYS A 137 -1.06 -7.63 -5.10
N GLY A 138 -1.85 -7.02 -5.97
CA GLY A 138 -2.25 -7.62 -7.24
C GLY A 138 -1.05 -7.97 -8.14
N VAL A 139 -0.08 -7.06 -8.26
CA VAL A 139 1.15 -7.32 -9.03
C VAL A 139 1.98 -8.44 -8.41
N LYS A 140 2.07 -8.51 -7.08
CA LYS A 140 2.76 -9.61 -6.38
C LYS A 140 2.13 -10.98 -6.65
N CYS A 141 0.84 -11.06 -6.94
CA CYS A 141 0.18 -12.33 -7.27
C CYS A 141 0.61 -12.92 -8.62
N ILE A 142 1.16 -12.11 -9.53
CA ILE A 142 1.62 -12.54 -10.87
C ILE A 142 3.14 -12.65 -10.98
N LEU A 143 3.89 -12.19 -9.99
CA LEU A 143 5.33 -12.27 -9.94
C LEU A 143 5.81 -13.40 -9.00
N PRO A 144 7.08 -13.85 -9.12
CA PRO A 144 7.64 -14.82 -8.19
C PRO A 144 7.45 -14.41 -6.72
N SER A 145 7.03 -15.38 -5.88
CA SER A 145 6.66 -15.14 -4.48
C SER A 145 7.82 -14.74 -3.59
N ASP A 146 9.04 -15.10 -3.98
CA ASP A 146 10.30 -14.85 -3.26
C ASP A 146 10.86 -13.44 -3.44
N ILE A 147 10.30 -12.63 -4.36
CA ILE A 147 10.69 -11.23 -4.50
C ILE A 147 10.25 -10.47 -3.23
N PRO A 148 11.17 -9.79 -2.52
CA PRO A 148 10.81 -9.03 -1.32
C PRO A 148 9.85 -7.88 -1.62
N ALA A 149 8.95 -7.56 -0.67
CA ALA A 149 8.05 -6.41 -0.78
C ALA A 149 8.67 -5.19 -0.06
N ASN A 150 9.58 -4.51 -0.73
CA ASN A 150 10.23 -3.30 -0.23
C ASN A 150 10.27 -2.22 -1.32
N GLU A 151 10.93 -1.10 -1.06
CA GLU A 151 11.04 0.04 -1.97
C GLU A 151 11.59 -0.36 -3.35
N GLY A 152 12.49 -1.34 -3.43
CA GLY A 152 13.03 -1.83 -4.71
C GLY A 152 11.94 -2.40 -5.63
N PHE A 153 10.99 -3.13 -5.07
CA PHE A 153 9.80 -3.58 -5.80
C PHE A 153 8.91 -2.39 -6.22
N PHE A 154 8.66 -1.46 -5.30
CA PHE A 154 7.77 -0.32 -5.56
C PHE A 154 8.33 0.63 -6.63
N ARG A 155 9.64 0.73 -6.79
CA ARG A 155 10.28 1.51 -7.86
C ARG A 155 9.95 1.00 -9.27
N CYS A 156 9.58 -0.27 -9.40
CA CYS A 156 9.25 -0.88 -10.69
C CYS A 156 7.77 -0.74 -11.08
N VAL A 157 6.92 -0.37 -10.12
CA VAL A 157 5.46 -0.30 -10.30
C VAL A 157 4.97 1.10 -9.96
N GLU A 158 4.67 1.89 -10.97
CA GLU A 158 4.10 3.21 -10.79
C GLU A 158 2.57 3.14 -10.70
N VAL A 159 2.00 3.87 -9.74
CA VAL A 159 0.55 3.90 -9.52
C VAL A 159 0.05 5.34 -9.54
N LYS A 160 -0.89 5.61 -10.43
CA LYS A 160 -1.59 6.89 -10.54
C LYS A 160 -3.06 6.70 -10.21
N ALA A 161 -3.59 7.52 -9.31
CA ALA A 161 -5.03 7.67 -9.08
C ALA A 161 -5.37 9.16 -8.94
N PRO A 162 -6.31 9.70 -9.73
CA PRO A 162 -6.66 11.11 -9.68
C PRO A 162 -7.22 11.48 -8.29
N PRO A 163 -6.80 12.63 -7.72
CA PRO A 163 -7.38 13.13 -6.47
C PRO A 163 -8.88 13.37 -6.60
N GLY A 164 -9.63 13.16 -5.52
CA GLY A 164 -11.08 13.33 -5.50
C GLY A 164 -11.86 12.14 -6.06
N THR A 165 -11.19 11.04 -6.40
CA THR A 165 -11.85 9.79 -6.76
C THR A 165 -11.93 8.86 -5.54
N ILE A 166 -12.81 7.84 -5.62
CA ILE A 166 -12.91 6.80 -4.57
C ILE A 166 -11.57 6.07 -4.34
N ALA A 167 -10.68 6.03 -5.34
CA ALA A 167 -9.35 5.46 -5.25
C ALA A 167 -8.29 6.41 -4.67
N ASN A 168 -8.60 7.71 -4.54
CA ASN A 168 -7.71 8.73 -3.98
C ASN A 168 -8.55 9.89 -3.42
N GLY A 169 -9.30 9.59 -2.36
CA GLY A 169 -10.16 10.57 -1.69
C GLY A 169 -9.35 11.72 -1.08
N VAL A 170 -9.92 12.90 -1.11
CA VAL A 170 -9.41 14.11 -0.47
C VAL A 170 -10.31 14.49 0.70
N LEU A 171 -9.74 15.15 1.70
CA LEU A 171 -10.52 15.66 2.83
C LEU A 171 -11.49 16.73 2.34
N PRO A 172 -12.69 16.80 2.96
CA PRO A 172 -13.68 17.85 2.69
C PRO A 172 -13.16 19.23 2.99
#